data_d98edc01adbfa13921b3433b7787ec1a
#
_entry.id   d98edc01adbfa13921b3433b7787ec1a
#
_cell.length_a   1.000
_cell.length_b   1.000
_cell.length_c   1.000
_cell.angle_alpha   90.00
_cell.angle_beta   90.00
_cell.angle_gamma   90.00
#
_symmetry.space_group_name_H-M   'P 1'
#
loop_
_entity.id
_entity.type
_entity.pdbx_description
1 polymer ?
#
loop_
_entity_poly.entity_id
_entity_poly.type
_entity_poly.pdbx_seq_one_letter_code
_entity_poly.pdbx_strand_id
1 'polypeptide(L)'
;EPLLIHKIKGTRAENDEKIIKAISEVKLNPPEEFMTRYPHMLSGGQRQRIATARTLILNPGVIVADEPVSMIDLSTRAEILHMMREVQRKLGLTYLYITHDLSTARYFTDRIAVMYLGRIVEMGDADDVIDNPMHPYTQALIEAVPEPKPGMLEVIKKLPISGEIPSPANVPSGCRFHTRCPYADESCSSMEEPSLMDIGKGHFHACRKAEEIKKG
;
A
#
# COMPACT_ATOMS: atom_id res chain seq x y z
N GLU A 1 18.39 -18.22 8.09
CA GLU A 1 17.16 -18.75 8.72
C GLU A 1 16.13 -19.22 7.66
N PRO A 2 15.70 -18.45 6.63
CA PRO A 2 14.71 -18.91 5.63
C PRO A 2 15.12 -20.21 4.94
N LEU A 3 16.38 -20.35 4.53
CA LEU A 3 16.88 -21.58 3.88
C LEU A 3 16.73 -22.82 4.76
N LEU A 4 16.91 -22.66 6.09
CA LEU A 4 16.76 -23.76 7.05
C LEU A 4 15.28 -24.12 7.26
N ILE A 5 14.42 -23.11 7.45
CA ILE A 5 12.99 -23.32 7.67
C ILE A 5 12.34 -24.02 6.47
N HIS A 6 12.68 -23.58 5.26
CA HIS A 6 12.15 -24.15 4.01
C HIS A 6 12.94 -25.37 3.53
N LYS A 7 13.89 -25.89 4.35
CA LYS A 7 14.69 -27.09 4.04
C LYS A 7 15.36 -27.05 2.66
N ILE A 8 15.81 -25.87 2.26
CA ILE A 8 16.54 -25.69 0.99
C ILE A 8 17.92 -26.29 1.16
N LYS A 9 18.17 -27.38 0.44
CA LYS A 9 19.45 -28.10 0.48
C LYS A 9 20.55 -27.26 -0.17
N GLY A 10 21.74 -27.31 0.42
CA GLY A 10 22.94 -26.68 -0.12
C GLY A 10 24.10 -26.80 0.88
N THR A 11 25.31 -26.75 0.39
CA THR A 11 26.51 -26.63 1.21
C THR A 11 26.54 -25.26 1.88
N ARG A 12 27.39 -25.08 2.88
CA ARG A 12 27.57 -23.77 3.54
C ARG A 12 27.99 -22.71 2.52
N ALA A 13 28.92 -23.01 1.64
CA ALA A 13 29.41 -22.09 0.61
C ALA A 13 28.31 -21.65 -0.36
N GLU A 14 27.48 -22.58 -0.86
CA GLU A 14 26.35 -22.27 -1.73
C GLU A 14 25.29 -21.40 -1.02
N ASN A 15 25.07 -21.64 0.27
CA ASN A 15 24.14 -20.84 1.04
C ASN A 15 24.68 -19.41 1.29
N ASP A 16 25.98 -19.29 1.59
CA ASP A 16 26.63 -18.00 1.76
C ASP A 16 26.60 -17.18 0.46
N GLU A 17 26.81 -17.80 -0.70
CA GLU A 17 26.68 -17.16 -2.00
C GLU A 17 25.27 -16.65 -2.27
N LYS A 18 24.23 -17.46 -1.97
CA LYS A 18 22.83 -17.03 -2.07
C LYS A 18 22.51 -15.83 -1.17
N ILE A 19 23.06 -15.82 0.04
CA ILE A 19 22.87 -14.73 1.00
C ILE A 19 23.55 -13.45 0.48
N ILE A 20 24.79 -13.53 0.04
CA ILE A 20 25.56 -12.42 -0.54
C ILE A 20 24.80 -11.83 -1.73
N LYS A 21 24.32 -12.68 -2.64
CA LYS A 21 23.52 -12.25 -3.78
C LYS A 21 22.25 -11.52 -3.36
N ALA A 22 21.48 -12.06 -2.40
CA ALA A 22 20.24 -11.45 -1.94
C ALA A 22 20.49 -10.08 -1.24
N ILE A 23 21.59 -9.95 -0.47
CA ILE A 23 21.99 -8.68 0.16
C ILE A 23 22.42 -7.65 -0.89
N SER A 24 23.14 -8.08 -1.93
CA SER A 24 23.53 -7.20 -3.04
C SER A 24 22.34 -6.70 -3.85
N GLU A 25 21.31 -7.55 -4.08
CA GLU A 25 20.08 -7.15 -4.79
C GLU A 25 19.35 -5.99 -4.10
N VAL A 26 19.43 -5.90 -2.77
CA VAL A 26 18.82 -4.81 -1.99
C VAL A 26 19.79 -3.64 -1.76
N LYS A 27 20.88 -3.57 -2.51
CA LYS A 27 21.87 -2.48 -2.49
C LYS A 27 22.53 -2.23 -1.11
N LEU A 28 22.78 -3.28 -0.36
CA LEU A 28 23.62 -3.25 0.83
C LEU A 28 25.05 -3.68 0.46
N ASN A 29 25.98 -2.73 0.45
CA ASN A 29 27.36 -2.95 0.02
C ASN A 29 28.36 -2.46 1.08
N PRO A 30 29.44 -3.21 1.34
CA PRO A 30 29.71 -4.56 0.85
C PRO A 30 28.82 -5.61 1.57
N PRO A 31 28.26 -6.60 0.86
CA PRO A 31 27.27 -7.53 1.43
C PRO A 31 27.82 -8.39 2.57
N GLU A 32 29.12 -8.73 2.53
CA GLU A 32 29.79 -9.55 3.54
C GLU A 32 29.75 -8.93 4.94
N GLU A 33 29.82 -7.62 5.02
CA GLU A 33 29.73 -6.90 6.29
C GLU A 33 28.35 -7.07 6.96
N PHE A 34 27.29 -7.16 6.15
CA PHE A 34 25.92 -7.31 6.64
C PHE A 34 25.60 -8.73 7.12
N MET A 35 26.36 -9.74 6.69
CA MET A 35 26.18 -11.12 7.12
C MET A 35 26.47 -11.32 8.60
N THR A 36 27.33 -10.48 9.18
CA THR A 36 27.79 -10.58 10.58
C THR A 36 27.18 -9.55 11.51
N ARG A 37 26.43 -8.57 11.00
CA ARG A 37 25.80 -7.51 11.79
C ARG A 37 24.52 -7.99 12.48
N TYR A 38 24.33 -7.58 13.71
CA TYR A 38 23.09 -7.81 14.43
C TYR A 38 22.03 -6.73 14.09
N PRO A 39 20.73 -7.04 14.21
CA PRO A 39 19.66 -6.09 13.87
C PRO A 39 19.74 -4.72 14.56
N HIS A 40 20.23 -4.67 15.80
CA HIS A 40 20.39 -3.41 16.56
C HIS A 40 21.53 -2.53 16.04
N MET A 41 22.44 -3.08 15.23
CA MET A 41 23.55 -2.34 14.59
C MET A 41 23.15 -1.73 13.25
N LEU A 42 21.90 -1.97 12.79
CA LEU A 42 21.40 -1.53 11.50
C LEU A 42 20.46 -0.32 11.65
N SER A 43 20.53 0.63 10.71
CA SER A 43 19.53 1.68 10.58
C SER A 43 18.15 1.11 10.21
N GLY A 44 17.08 1.91 10.35
CA GLY A 44 15.72 1.50 9.95
C GLY A 44 15.66 1.04 8.50
N GLY A 45 16.23 1.81 7.57
CA GLY A 45 16.29 1.47 6.16
C GLY A 45 17.13 0.22 5.86
N GLN A 46 18.27 0.03 6.56
CA GLN A 46 19.06 -1.19 6.42
C GLN A 46 18.32 -2.42 6.92
N ARG A 47 17.60 -2.34 8.05
CA ARG A 47 16.76 -3.44 8.53
C ARG A 47 15.68 -3.82 7.51
N GLN A 48 15.03 -2.82 6.89
CA GLN A 48 14.01 -3.07 5.88
C GLN A 48 14.59 -3.73 4.62
N ARG A 49 15.76 -3.29 4.16
CA ARG A 49 16.48 -3.92 3.05
C ARG A 49 16.85 -5.38 3.37
N ILE A 50 17.32 -5.66 4.59
CA ILE A 50 17.59 -7.05 5.03
C ILE A 50 16.30 -7.88 5.09
N ALA A 51 15.16 -7.32 5.55
CA ALA A 51 13.89 -8.02 5.52
C ALA A 51 13.48 -8.40 4.08
N THR A 52 13.67 -7.48 3.13
CA THR A 52 13.44 -7.75 1.70
C THR A 52 14.40 -8.84 1.19
N ALA A 53 15.69 -8.77 1.50
CA ALA A 53 16.67 -9.78 1.10
C ALA A 53 16.31 -11.19 1.64
N ARG A 54 15.81 -11.28 2.87
CA ARG A 54 15.31 -12.53 3.46
C ARG A 54 14.15 -13.16 2.68
N THR A 55 13.31 -12.33 2.08
CA THR A 55 12.22 -12.79 1.22
C THR A 55 12.75 -13.23 -0.14
N LEU A 56 13.64 -12.45 -0.74
CA LEU A 56 14.19 -12.70 -2.07
C LEU A 56 15.01 -14.00 -2.14
N ILE A 57 15.65 -14.41 -1.04
CA ILE A 57 16.47 -15.64 -1.02
C ILE A 57 15.66 -16.91 -1.30
N LEU A 58 14.32 -16.85 -1.13
CA LEU A 58 13.39 -17.92 -1.44
C LEU A 58 12.96 -17.94 -2.91
N ASN A 59 13.43 -16.99 -3.71
CA ASN A 59 13.08 -16.82 -5.12
C ASN A 59 11.55 -16.83 -5.37
N PRO A 60 10.77 -15.94 -4.67
CA PRO A 60 9.32 -15.91 -4.80
C PRO A 60 8.88 -15.32 -6.13
N GLY A 61 7.69 -15.70 -6.62
CA GLY A 61 7.02 -15.03 -7.73
C GLY A 61 6.15 -13.84 -7.27
N VAL A 62 5.67 -13.89 -6.01
CA VAL A 62 4.79 -12.87 -5.40
C VAL A 62 5.31 -12.52 -4.01
N ILE A 63 5.31 -11.23 -3.69
CA ILE A 63 5.69 -10.71 -2.37
C ILE A 63 4.54 -9.88 -1.80
N VAL A 64 4.14 -10.17 -0.56
CA VAL A 64 3.24 -9.32 0.23
C VAL A 64 4.10 -8.38 1.06
N ALA A 65 3.99 -7.09 0.80
CA ALA A 65 4.71 -6.03 1.49
C ALA A 65 3.70 -5.21 2.32
N ASP A 66 3.66 -5.50 3.63
CA ASP A 66 2.76 -4.85 4.57
C ASP A 66 3.48 -3.67 5.23
N GLU A 67 3.03 -2.46 4.90
CA GLU A 67 3.60 -1.18 5.35
C GLU A 67 5.14 -1.10 5.30
N PRO A 68 5.77 -1.45 4.17
CA PRO A 68 7.23 -1.65 4.14
C PRO A 68 8.06 -0.38 4.38
N VAL A 69 7.44 0.79 4.41
CA VAL A 69 8.12 2.08 4.60
C VAL A 69 7.48 2.96 5.68
N SER A 70 6.55 2.46 6.49
CA SER A 70 5.77 3.25 7.44
C SER A 70 6.60 3.86 8.59
N MET A 71 7.68 3.18 9.03
CA MET A 71 8.51 3.61 10.16
C MET A 71 9.88 4.17 9.74
N ILE A 72 9.95 4.73 8.53
CA ILE A 72 11.22 5.19 7.93
C ILE A 72 11.08 6.66 7.57
N ASP A 73 12.17 7.42 7.73
CA ASP A 73 12.23 8.82 7.31
C ASP A 73 11.95 9.00 5.80
N LEU A 74 11.46 10.17 5.42
CA LEU A 74 10.94 10.43 4.08
C LEU A 74 11.99 10.19 2.97
N SER A 75 13.26 10.55 3.19
CA SER A 75 14.33 10.38 2.22
C SER A 75 14.65 8.90 1.99
N THR A 76 14.84 8.16 3.07
CA THR A 76 15.10 6.72 3.04
C THR A 76 13.91 5.93 2.48
N ARG A 77 12.66 6.40 2.70
CA ARG A 77 11.44 5.81 2.14
C ARG A 77 11.48 5.78 0.61
N ALA A 78 11.81 6.91 -0.02
CA ALA A 78 11.92 7.00 -1.47
C ALA A 78 12.99 6.04 -2.04
N GLU A 79 14.13 5.92 -1.36
CA GLU A 79 15.21 4.99 -1.76
C GLU A 79 14.76 3.53 -1.69
N ILE A 80 14.02 3.15 -0.64
CA ILE A 80 13.53 1.77 -0.50
C ILE A 80 12.50 1.44 -1.56
N LEU A 81 11.54 2.34 -1.83
CA LEU A 81 10.55 2.13 -2.89
C LEU A 81 11.22 2.01 -4.25
N HIS A 82 12.22 2.86 -4.52
CA HIS A 82 12.99 2.78 -5.76
C HIS A 82 13.73 1.43 -5.88
N MET A 83 14.41 1.00 -4.83
CA MET A 83 15.07 -0.31 -4.77
C MET A 83 14.08 -1.46 -4.99
N MET A 84 12.91 -1.44 -4.32
CA MET A 84 11.87 -2.47 -4.50
C MET A 84 11.38 -2.53 -5.96
N ARG A 85 11.20 -1.37 -6.61
CA ARG A 85 10.77 -1.32 -8.02
C ARG A 85 11.85 -1.84 -8.98
N GLU A 86 13.12 -1.55 -8.73
CA GLU A 86 14.23 -2.12 -9.51
C GLU A 86 14.30 -3.66 -9.36
N VAL A 87 14.18 -4.16 -8.13
CA VAL A 87 14.15 -5.60 -7.83
C VAL A 87 12.94 -6.26 -8.52
N GLN A 88 11.77 -5.63 -8.47
CA GLN A 88 10.56 -6.09 -9.15
C GLN A 88 10.83 -6.30 -10.64
N ARG A 89 11.36 -5.28 -11.31
CA ARG A 89 11.62 -5.31 -12.77
C ARG A 89 12.69 -6.34 -13.12
N LYS A 90 13.77 -6.38 -12.35
CA LYS A 90 14.90 -7.28 -12.58
C LYS A 90 14.54 -8.75 -12.43
N LEU A 91 13.71 -9.08 -11.44
CA LEU A 91 13.35 -10.46 -11.09
C LEU A 91 11.96 -10.88 -11.59
N GLY A 92 11.20 -9.98 -12.23
CA GLY A 92 9.84 -10.27 -12.71
C GLY A 92 8.84 -10.53 -11.58
N LEU A 93 8.97 -9.84 -10.44
CA LEU A 93 8.15 -10.07 -9.26
C LEU A 93 6.81 -9.36 -9.35
N THR A 94 5.80 -9.93 -8.69
CA THR A 94 4.54 -9.25 -8.38
C THR A 94 4.52 -8.85 -6.91
N TYR A 95 4.17 -7.58 -6.62
CA TYR A 95 3.96 -7.10 -5.25
C TYR A 95 2.48 -6.92 -4.94
N LEU A 96 2.06 -7.43 -3.79
CA LEU A 96 0.87 -6.94 -3.09
C LEU A 96 1.37 -5.93 -2.03
N TYR A 97 1.21 -4.64 -2.33
CA TYR A 97 1.69 -3.55 -1.48
C TYR A 97 0.55 -3.02 -0.61
N ILE A 98 0.64 -3.18 0.71
CA ILE A 98 -0.36 -2.68 1.67
C ILE A 98 0.18 -1.41 2.29
N THR A 99 -0.58 -0.33 2.23
CA THR A 99 -0.21 0.98 2.79
C THR A 99 -1.45 1.81 3.13
N HIS A 100 -1.31 2.74 4.06
CA HIS A 100 -2.28 3.80 4.32
C HIS A 100 -1.92 5.12 3.62
N ASP A 101 -0.79 5.18 2.92
CA ASP A 101 -0.27 6.38 2.25
C ASP A 101 -0.50 6.31 0.74
N LEU A 102 -1.53 7.02 0.26
CA LEU A 102 -1.88 7.07 -1.17
C LEU A 102 -0.80 7.70 -2.04
N SER A 103 -0.01 8.64 -1.50
CA SER A 103 1.07 9.28 -2.27
C SER A 103 2.16 8.27 -2.64
N THR A 104 2.51 7.39 -1.71
CA THR A 104 3.46 6.29 -1.99
C THR A 104 2.85 5.23 -2.90
N ALA A 105 1.55 4.94 -2.75
CA ALA A 105 0.84 3.99 -3.61
C ALA A 105 0.87 4.44 -5.07
N ARG A 106 0.54 5.70 -5.38
CA ARG A 106 0.60 6.25 -6.75
C ARG A 106 1.97 6.05 -7.41
N TYR A 107 3.03 6.28 -6.64
CA TYR A 107 4.39 6.16 -7.18
C TYR A 107 4.81 4.72 -7.46
N PHE A 108 4.34 3.77 -6.66
CA PHE A 108 4.85 2.39 -6.64
C PHE A 108 3.96 1.38 -7.36
N THR A 109 2.64 1.57 -7.38
CA THR A 109 1.68 0.57 -7.84
C THR A 109 1.16 0.82 -9.26
N ASP A 110 0.78 -0.24 -9.96
CA ASP A 110 0.08 -0.16 -11.25
C ASP A 110 -1.44 -0.10 -11.03
N ARG A 111 -1.94 -0.77 -9.96
CA ARG A 111 -3.35 -0.80 -9.58
C ARG A 111 -3.52 -0.54 -8.10
N ILE A 112 -4.63 0.09 -7.73
CA ILE A 112 -5.00 0.38 -6.34
C ILE A 112 -6.35 -0.27 -6.03
N ALA A 113 -6.46 -0.84 -4.82
CA ALA A 113 -7.72 -1.24 -4.20
C ALA A 113 -7.85 -0.51 -2.87
N VAL A 114 -8.84 0.39 -2.77
CA VAL A 114 -9.15 1.13 -1.53
C VAL A 114 -10.08 0.29 -0.68
N MET A 115 -9.69 0.08 0.59
CA MET A 115 -10.47 -0.72 1.55
C MET A 115 -11.02 0.15 2.67
N TYR A 116 -12.26 -0.12 3.05
CA TYR A 116 -12.90 0.45 4.24
C TYR A 116 -13.61 -0.64 5.04
N LEU A 117 -13.30 -0.75 6.34
CA LEU A 117 -13.85 -1.77 7.26
C LEU A 117 -13.89 -3.19 6.64
N GLY A 118 -12.77 -3.61 6.02
CA GLY A 118 -12.61 -4.96 5.48
C GLY A 118 -13.27 -5.20 4.11
N ARG A 119 -13.78 -4.15 3.43
CA ARG A 119 -14.35 -4.26 2.08
C ARG A 119 -13.61 -3.36 1.10
N ILE A 120 -13.43 -3.84 -0.11
CA ILE A 120 -12.95 -3.01 -1.22
C ILE A 120 -14.11 -2.10 -1.63
N VAL A 121 -13.90 -0.79 -1.55
CA VAL A 121 -14.89 0.23 -1.90
C VAL A 121 -14.63 0.85 -3.27
N GLU A 122 -13.38 0.80 -3.72
CA GLU A 122 -12.98 1.24 -5.05
C GLU A 122 -11.70 0.52 -5.48
N MET A 123 -11.58 0.17 -6.76
CA MET A 123 -10.34 -0.37 -7.31
C MET A 123 -10.22 -0.12 -8.80
N GLY A 124 -8.98 0.07 -9.27
CA GLY A 124 -8.70 0.31 -10.68
C GLY A 124 -7.22 0.52 -10.94
N ASP A 125 -6.93 1.06 -12.12
CA ASP A 125 -5.61 1.62 -12.42
C ASP A 125 -5.27 2.73 -11.43
N ALA A 126 -4.02 2.85 -11.02
CA ALA A 126 -3.61 3.75 -9.95
C ALA A 126 -3.91 5.22 -10.30
N ASP A 127 -3.61 5.63 -11.52
CA ASP A 127 -3.88 6.99 -11.96
C ASP A 127 -5.39 7.27 -12.07
N ASP A 128 -6.18 6.31 -12.58
CA ASP A 128 -7.63 6.48 -12.71
C ASP A 128 -8.30 6.62 -11.33
N VAL A 129 -7.93 5.78 -10.35
CA VAL A 129 -8.49 5.85 -8.98
C VAL A 129 -8.13 7.16 -8.28
N ILE A 130 -6.91 7.67 -8.48
CA ILE A 130 -6.43 8.88 -7.82
C ILE A 130 -6.95 10.15 -8.49
N ASP A 131 -6.96 10.19 -9.83
CA ASP A 131 -7.34 11.39 -10.58
C ASP A 131 -8.87 11.49 -10.79
N ASN A 132 -9.59 10.36 -10.74
CA ASN A 132 -11.04 10.29 -10.92
C ASN A 132 -11.72 9.42 -9.85
N PRO A 133 -11.54 9.70 -8.55
CA PRO A 133 -12.13 8.91 -7.48
C PRO A 133 -13.65 8.93 -7.53
N MET A 134 -14.28 7.75 -7.47
CA MET A 134 -15.73 7.59 -7.56
C MET A 134 -16.38 7.40 -6.18
N HIS A 135 -15.67 6.77 -5.25
CA HIS A 135 -16.21 6.53 -3.91
C HIS A 135 -15.89 7.72 -2.99
N PRO A 136 -16.85 8.26 -2.22
CA PRO A 136 -16.62 9.41 -1.32
C PRO A 136 -15.51 9.21 -0.29
N TYR A 137 -15.26 7.98 0.14
CA TYR A 137 -14.13 7.68 1.01
C TYR A 137 -12.78 7.86 0.30
N THR A 138 -12.67 7.42 -0.95
CA THR A 138 -11.46 7.62 -1.77
C THR A 138 -11.20 9.10 -2.01
N GLN A 139 -12.26 9.87 -2.35
CA GLN A 139 -12.17 11.32 -2.50
C GLN A 139 -11.61 11.98 -1.24
N ALA A 140 -12.15 11.62 -0.09
CA ALA A 140 -11.70 12.15 1.18
C ALA A 140 -10.25 11.74 1.56
N LEU A 141 -9.82 10.53 1.21
CA LEU A 141 -8.43 10.10 1.40
C LEU A 141 -7.47 10.91 0.55
N ILE A 142 -7.84 11.20 -0.70
CA ILE A 142 -7.01 12.00 -1.62
C ILE A 142 -6.95 13.46 -1.15
N GLU A 143 -8.08 14.03 -0.73
CA GLU A 143 -8.13 15.40 -0.19
C GLU A 143 -7.33 15.57 1.11
N ALA A 144 -7.15 14.49 1.87
CA ALA A 144 -6.34 14.47 3.08
C ALA A 144 -4.83 14.50 2.81
N VAL A 145 -4.39 14.18 1.59
CA VAL A 145 -2.97 14.24 1.22
C VAL A 145 -2.55 15.70 1.08
N PRO A 146 -1.58 16.20 1.88
CA PRO A 146 -1.11 17.58 1.78
C PRO A 146 -0.43 17.80 0.43
N GLU A 147 -0.95 18.68 -0.41
CA GLU A 147 -0.21 19.19 -1.56
C GLU A 147 0.65 20.38 -1.13
N PRO A 148 1.99 20.31 -1.25
CA PRO A 148 2.84 21.45 -0.98
C PRO A 148 2.67 22.50 -2.09
N LYS A 149 1.75 23.45 -1.90
CA LYS A 149 1.63 24.63 -2.78
C LYS A 149 2.44 25.77 -2.17
N PRO A 150 3.44 26.31 -2.88
CA PRO A 150 4.21 27.46 -2.43
C PRO A 150 3.26 28.66 -2.18
N GLY A 151 3.27 29.20 -0.97
CA GLY A 151 2.52 30.39 -0.61
C GLY A 151 1.12 30.16 0.00
N MET A 152 0.63 28.93 0.13
CA MET A 152 -0.52 28.63 0.96
C MET A 152 -0.05 28.33 2.38
N LEU A 153 -0.24 29.27 3.29
CA LEU A 153 -0.39 29.00 4.71
C LEU A 153 -1.52 27.95 4.83
N GLU A 154 -1.25 26.85 5.52
CA GLU A 154 -2.13 25.69 5.70
C GLU A 154 -3.55 26.12 6.07
N VAL A 155 -4.40 26.28 5.07
CA VAL A 155 -5.83 26.15 5.28
C VAL A 155 -6.05 24.67 5.52
N ILE A 156 -6.17 24.26 6.78
CA ILE A 156 -6.63 22.92 7.14
C ILE A 156 -7.98 22.76 6.44
N LYS A 157 -7.98 22.15 5.26
CA LYS A 157 -9.23 21.81 4.57
C LYS A 157 -9.99 20.90 5.52
N LYS A 158 -11.13 21.34 5.97
CA LYS A 158 -12.03 20.51 6.77
C LYS A 158 -12.43 19.36 5.86
N LEU A 159 -11.91 18.17 6.15
CA LEU A 159 -12.27 16.98 5.39
C LEU A 159 -13.80 16.86 5.36
N PRO A 160 -14.40 16.51 4.23
CA PRO A 160 -15.86 16.40 4.12
C PRO A 160 -16.40 15.14 4.83
N ILE A 161 -15.63 14.56 5.74
CA ILE A 161 -15.99 13.39 6.54
C ILE A 161 -16.37 13.82 7.93
N SER A 162 -17.50 13.34 8.43
CA SER A 162 -17.97 13.58 9.80
C SER A 162 -18.02 12.27 10.61
N GLY A 163 -17.96 12.38 11.93
CA GLY A 163 -18.11 11.25 12.86
C GLY A 163 -16.85 10.40 13.04
N GLU A 164 -16.92 9.46 13.98
CA GLU A 164 -15.85 8.53 14.33
C GLU A 164 -15.85 7.30 13.41
N ILE A 165 -14.71 6.63 13.33
CA ILE A 165 -14.60 5.37 12.58
C ILE A 165 -15.39 4.29 13.35
N PRO A 166 -16.38 3.64 12.73
CA PRO A 166 -17.13 2.57 13.38
C PRO A 166 -16.23 1.41 13.78
N SER A 167 -16.58 0.74 14.88
CA SER A 167 -15.84 -0.44 15.32
C SER A 167 -15.95 -1.57 14.30
N PRO A 168 -14.84 -2.25 13.96
CA PRO A 168 -14.87 -3.43 13.11
C PRO A 168 -15.72 -4.58 13.67
N ALA A 169 -15.99 -4.58 15.00
CA ALA A 169 -16.86 -5.56 15.64
C ALA A 169 -18.37 -5.25 15.44
N ASN A 170 -18.71 -3.99 15.16
CA ASN A 170 -20.07 -3.52 14.92
C ASN A 170 -20.15 -2.78 13.59
N VAL A 171 -20.08 -3.55 12.52
CA VAL A 171 -20.09 -2.99 11.16
C VAL A 171 -21.45 -2.40 10.84
N PRO A 172 -21.56 -1.15 10.35
CA PRO A 172 -22.82 -0.56 9.93
C PRO A 172 -23.53 -1.36 8.84
N SER A 173 -24.86 -1.38 8.88
CA SER A 173 -25.71 -1.99 7.83
C SER A 173 -25.62 -1.20 6.52
N GLY A 174 -25.87 -1.86 5.40
CA GLY A 174 -25.80 -1.23 4.09
C GLY A 174 -24.39 -0.81 3.71
N CYS A 175 -24.22 0.38 3.17
CA CYS A 175 -22.89 0.92 2.87
C CYS A 175 -22.10 1.18 4.17
N ARG A 176 -20.98 0.50 4.37
CA ARG A 176 -20.17 0.63 5.62
C ARG A 176 -19.70 2.06 5.90
N PHE A 177 -19.59 2.88 4.86
CA PHE A 177 -19.14 4.27 4.97
C PHE A 177 -20.29 5.27 5.24
N HIS A 178 -21.57 4.85 5.20
CA HIS A 178 -22.71 5.77 5.27
C HIS A 178 -22.71 6.67 6.51
N THR A 179 -22.25 6.17 7.67
CA THR A 179 -22.21 6.94 8.94
C THR A 179 -21.25 8.14 8.89
N ARG A 180 -20.34 8.17 7.92
CA ARG A 180 -19.32 9.22 7.76
C ARG A 180 -19.41 9.93 6.41
N CYS A 181 -20.24 9.45 5.51
CA CYS A 181 -20.38 9.96 4.15
C CYS A 181 -21.21 11.25 4.13
N PRO A 182 -20.70 12.36 3.55
CA PRO A 182 -21.47 13.61 3.45
C PRO A 182 -22.65 13.51 2.50
N TYR A 183 -22.67 12.50 1.64
CA TYR A 183 -23.72 12.28 0.63
C TYR A 183 -24.68 11.15 1.02
N ALA A 184 -24.57 10.64 2.25
CA ALA A 184 -25.41 9.53 2.70
C ALA A 184 -26.87 9.95 2.81
N ASP A 185 -27.75 9.05 2.38
CA ASP A 185 -29.20 9.12 2.63
C ASP A 185 -29.72 7.79 3.19
N GLU A 186 -31.03 7.69 3.34
CA GLU A 186 -31.70 6.55 3.91
C GLU A 186 -31.43 5.24 3.11
N SER A 187 -31.27 5.33 1.80
CA SER A 187 -30.95 4.19 0.95
C SER A 187 -29.58 3.57 1.24
N CYS A 188 -28.62 4.39 1.70
CA CYS A 188 -27.29 3.94 2.02
C CYS A 188 -27.21 3.07 3.27
N SER A 189 -28.16 3.23 4.21
CA SER A 189 -28.24 2.45 5.46
C SER A 189 -29.22 1.28 5.41
N SER A 190 -30.32 1.41 4.63
CA SER A 190 -31.44 0.47 4.61
C SER A 190 -31.34 -0.61 3.55
N MET A 191 -30.60 -0.37 2.47
CA MET A 191 -30.41 -1.34 1.39
C MET A 191 -29.23 -2.26 1.67
N GLU A 192 -29.13 -3.36 0.91
CA GLU A 192 -27.96 -4.25 0.94
C GLU A 192 -26.66 -3.50 0.68
N GLU A 193 -25.53 -4.04 1.17
CA GLU A 193 -24.21 -3.49 0.92
C GLU A 193 -23.93 -3.38 -0.59
N PRO A 194 -23.48 -2.22 -1.12
CA PRO A 194 -23.21 -2.06 -2.53
C PRO A 194 -22.12 -3.03 -3.01
N SER A 195 -22.36 -3.71 -4.11
CA SER A 195 -21.33 -4.48 -4.81
C SER A 195 -20.45 -3.55 -5.65
N LEU A 196 -19.25 -4.03 -6.01
CA LEU A 196 -18.38 -3.35 -6.95
C LEU A 196 -19.06 -3.31 -8.34
N MET A 197 -19.21 -2.10 -8.89
CA MET A 197 -19.76 -1.82 -10.21
C MET A 197 -18.63 -1.37 -11.13
N ASP A 198 -18.54 -1.97 -12.32
CA ASP A 198 -17.56 -1.59 -13.34
C ASP A 198 -18.06 -0.36 -14.13
N ILE A 199 -17.27 0.70 -14.13
CA ILE A 199 -17.52 1.92 -14.91
C ILE A 199 -16.72 1.94 -16.23
N GLY A 200 -16.13 0.81 -16.58
CA GLY A 200 -15.26 0.65 -17.75
C GLY A 200 -13.78 0.78 -17.43
N LYS A 201 -12.96 0.28 -18.34
CA LYS A 201 -11.48 0.29 -18.23
C LYS A 201 -10.93 -0.44 -17.00
N GLY A 202 -11.71 -1.31 -16.34
CA GLY A 202 -11.28 -2.01 -15.12
C GLY A 202 -11.28 -1.15 -13.87
N HIS A 203 -12.01 -0.02 -13.87
CA HIS A 203 -12.26 0.82 -12.71
C HIS A 203 -13.61 0.44 -12.08
N PHE A 204 -13.58 0.07 -10.80
CA PHE A 204 -14.72 -0.44 -10.05
C PHE A 204 -14.94 0.39 -8.79
N HIS A 205 -16.19 0.64 -8.43
CA HIS A 205 -16.56 1.29 -7.16
C HIS A 205 -17.80 0.67 -6.53
N ALA A 206 -17.95 0.78 -5.22
CA ALA A 206 -19.09 0.31 -4.43
C ALA A 206 -19.91 1.49 -3.86
N CYS A 207 -20.29 2.45 -4.71
CA CYS A 207 -21.12 3.59 -4.31
C CYS A 207 -22.32 3.75 -5.23
N ARG A 208 -23.55 3.67 -4.69
CA ARG A 208 -24.79 3.81 -5.46
C ARG A 208 -24.98 5.23 -6.02
N LYS A 209 -24.37 6.22 -5.36
CA LYS A 209 -24.52 7.65 -5.68
C LYS A 209 -23.34 8.24 -6.47
N ALA A 210 -22.37 7.43 -6.85
CA ALA A 210 -21.14 7.92 -7.49
C ALA A 210 -21.43 8.82 -8.71
N GLU A 211 -22.37 8.42 -9.55
CA GLU A 211 -22.73 9.19 -10.75
C GLU A 211 -23.44 10.55 -10.44
N GLU A 212 -24.18 10.58 -9.34
CA GLU A 212 -24.85 11.83 -8.88
C GLU A 212 -23.83 12.80 -8.29
N ILE A 213 -22.90 12.27 -7.50
CA ILE A 213 -21.83 13.05 -6.83
C ILE A 213 -20.88 13.67 -7.86
N LYS A 214 -20.60 12.95 -8.95
CA LYS A 214 -19.71 13.44 -10.02
C LYS A 214 -20.30 14.58 -10.84
N LYS A 215 -21.64 14.71 -10.86
CA LYS A 215 -22.34 15.72 -11.67
C LYS A 215 -22.62 17.03 -10.90
N GLY A 216 -22.44 17.06 -9.60
CA GLY A 216 -22.63 18.23 -8.73
C GLY A 216 -21.34 18.88 -8.33
#